data_4e309872973f26659efaed3f740526bc
#
_entry.id   4e309872973f26659efaed3f740526bc
#
_cell.length_a   1.000
_cell.length_b   1.000
_cell.length_c   1.000
_cell.angle_alpha   90.00
_cell.angle_beta   90.00
_cell.angle_gamma   90.00
#
_symmetry.space_group_name_H-M   'P 1'
#
loop_
_entity.id
_entity.type
_entity.pdbx_description
1 polymer ?
#
loop_
_entity_poly.entity_id
_entity_poly.type
_entity_poly.pdbx_seq_one_letter_code
_entity_poly.pdbx_strand_id
1 'polypeptide(L)'
;MNDAVKLERRATRRQRQAEATQAEIVAAATRLFFERGYMATTVEAIAAEAGVALQTIYNAIGSKRAVLSRVLDFAAAGPDAPAPVPVFMARRTAEIHDAAGFARLLADWFAEVAPRVAPVFRVIREAAAVDPEAAELDRQRAAQRLRNYAEGVAAMQRRGIAAGKATDELAAAIWSIGYPETYRMLVIEQGWSAERYRSWVEASLSAVFLAARPEEVRHPE
;
A
#
# COMPACT_ATOMS: atom_id res chain seq x y z
N MET A 1 -9.32 -19.34 38.18
CA MET A 1 -9.62 -19.47 36.72
C MET A 1 -10.52 -18.36 36.16
N ASN A 2 -11.26 -17.59 36.97
CA ASN A 2 -12.20 -16.56 36.53
C ASN A 2 -11.58 -15.17 36.25
N ASP A 3 -10.51 -14.78 36.95
CA ASP A 3 -9.92 -13.43 36.81
C ASP A 3 -9.05 -13.26 35.55
N ALA A 4 -8.31 -14.28 35.12
CA ALA A 4 -7.53 -14.25 33.89
C ALA A 4 -8.44 -14.09 32.66
N VAL A 5 -9.53 -14.84 32.58
CA VAL A 5 -10.53 -14.74 31.48
C VAL A 5 -11.21 -13.38 31.48
N LYS A 6 -11.42 -12.77 32.64
CA LYS A 6 -12.04 -11.44 32.77
C LYS A 6 -11.07 -10.32 32.33
N LEU A 7 -9.76 -10.49 32.60
CA LEU A 7 -8.70 -9.59 32.15
C LEU A 7 -8.50 -9.68 30.63
N GLU A 8 -8.47 -10.87 30.05
CA GLU A 8 -8.39 -11.07 28.59
C GLU A 8 -9.59 -10.47 27.85
N ARG A 9 -10.80 -10.68 28.37
CA ARG A 9 -12.02 -10.06 27.80
C ARG A 9 -12.00 -8.53 27.87
N ARG A 10 -11.46 -7.94 28.94
CA ARG A 10 -11.30 -6.49 29.09
C ARG A 10 -10.23 -5.96 28.13
N ALA A 11 -9.10 -6.65 27.96
CA ALA A 11 -8.05 -6.30 27.01
C ALA A 11 -8.60 -6.31 25.57
N THR A 12 -9.30 -7.38 25.19
CA THR A 12 -9.92 -7.52 23.87
C THR A 12 -10.98 -6.43 23.58
N ARG A 13 -11.76 -6.04 24.60
CA ARG A 13 -12.76 -4.97 24.46
C ARG A 13 -12.08 -3.60 24.29
N ARG A 14 -11.03 -3.30 25.06
CA ARG A 14 -10.27 -2.05 24.93
C ARG A 14 -9.59 -1.95 23.57
N GLN A 15 -9.03 -3.05 23.09
CA GLN A 15 -8.41 -3.10 21.77
C GLN A 15 -9.42 -2.82 20.66
N ARG A 16 -10.56 -3.50 20.65
CA ARG A 16 -11.63 -3.26 19.67
C ARG A 16 -12.14 -1.83 19.70
N GLN A 17 -12.29 -1.23 20.89
CA GLN A 17 -12.69 0.16 21.02
C GLN A 17 -11.64 1.12 20.45
N ALA A 18 -10.35 0.86 20.69
CA ALA A 18 -9.25 1.66 20.12
C ALA A 18 -9.20 1.55 18.59
N GLU A 19 -9.39 0.35 18.05
CA GLU A 19 -9.46 0.10 16.61
C GLU A 19 -10.66 0.82 15.97
N ALA A 20 -11.83 0.77 16.60
CA ALA A 20 -13.02 1.50 16.14
C ALA A 20 -12.80 3.02 16.12
N THR A 21 -12.23 3.57 17.20
CA THR A 21 -11.90 5.01 17.27
C THR A 21 -10.87 5.41 16.19
N GLN A 22 -9.84 4.57 15.95
CA GLN A 22 -8.89 4.83 14.86
C GLN A 22 -9.59 4.82 13.49
N ALA A 23 -10.51 3.89 13.25
CA ALA A 23 -11.25 3.81 12.00
C ALA A 23 -12.12 5.07 11.78
N GLU A 24 -12.79 5.58 12.84
CA GLU A 24 -13.56 6.82 12.79
C GLU A 24 -12.68 8.04 12.45
N ILE A 25 -11.52 8.16 13.09
CA ILE A 25 -10.56 9.23 12.83
C ILE A 25 -10.04 9.15 11.36
N VAL A 26 -9.70 7.95 10.90
CA VAL A 26 -9.20 7.73 9.53
C VAL A 26 -10.30 8.07 8.50
N ALA A 27 -11.54 7.67 8.74
CA ALA A 27 -12.66 7.97 7.85
C ALA A 27 -12.91 9.51 7.76
N ALA A 28 -12.92 10.20 8.90
CA ALA A 28 -13.03 11.65 8.95
C ALA A 28 -11.90 12.36 8.22
N ALA A 29 -10.65 11.95 8.49
CA ALA A 29 -9.47 12.50 7.84
C ALA A 29 -9.49 12.27 6.32
N THR A 30 -9.91 11.09 5.86
CA THR A 30 -10.02 10.77 4.43
C THR A 30 -10.97 11.73 3.73
N ARG A 31 -12.16 11.97 4.29
CA ARG A 31 -13.13 12.94 3.73
C ARG A 31 -12.51 14.32 3.63
N LEU A 32 -11.96 14.82 4.74
CA LEU A 32 -11.41 16.18 4.80
C LEU A 32 -10.20 16.37 3.88
N PHE A 33 -9.30 15.39 3.79
CA PHE A 33 -8.17 15.45 2.87
C PHE A 33 -8.60 15.45 1.40
N PHE A 34 -9.65 14.73 1.05
CA PHE A 34 -10.16 14.70 -0.32
C PHE A 34 -10.96 15.95 -0.69
N GLU A 35 -11.71 16.51 0.26
CA GLU A 35 -12.52 17.71 0.04
C GLU A 35 -11.71 19.01 0.04
N ARG A 36 -10.75 19.14 0.99
CA ARG A 36 -10.07 20.39 1.28
C ARG A 36 -8.58 20.36 0.97
N GLY A 37 -8.02 19.17 0.68
CA GLY A 37 -6.59 18.96 0.58
C GLY A 37 -5.89 18.89 1.94
N TYR A 38 -4.62 18.44 1.90
CA TYR A 38 -3.83 18.26 3.13
C TYR A 38 -3.60 19.59 3.87
N MET A 39 -3.22 20.67 3.16
CA MET A 39 -2.82 21.93 3.81
C MET A 39 -3.97 22.59 4.56
N ALA A 40 -5.18 22.60 4.00
CA ALA A 40 -6.36 23.22 4.62
C ALA A 40 -7.03 22.35 5.70
N THR A 41 -6.61 21.10 5.84
CA THR A 41 -7.12 20.19 6.88
C THR A 41 -6.27 20.30 8.13
N THR A 42 -6.88 20.59 9.30
CA THR A 42 -6.21 20.61 10.60
C THR A 42 -6.58 19.39 11.44
N VAL A 43 -5.77 19.08 12.48
CA VAL A 43 -6.06 17.95 13.39
C VAL A 43 -7.32 18.25 14.20
N GLU A 44 -7.58 19.52 14.53
CA GLU A 44 -8.79 20.00 15.20
C GLU A 44 -10.05 19.73 14.34
N ALA A 45 -9.96 20.02 13.03
CA ALA A 45 -11.05 19.76 12.10
C ALA A 45 -11.34 18.23 11.99
N ILE A 46 -10.27 17.42 11.97
CA ILE A 46 -10.40 15.95 11.97
C ILE A 46 -11.06 15.48 13.29
N ALA A 47 -10.66 16.04 14.44
CA ALA A 47 -11.22 15.68 15.73
C ALA A 47 -12.73 16.00 15.80
N ALA A 48 -13.12 17.19 15.36
CA ALA A 48 -14.51 17.63 15.30
C ALA A 48 -15.34 16.73 14.37
N GLU A 49 -14.83 16.42 13.18
CA GLU A 49 -15.48 15.57 12.19
C GLU A 49 -15.62 14.10 12.66
N ALA A 50 -14.64 13.59 13.41
CA ALA A 50 -14.65 12.25 13.99
C ALA A 50 -15.44 12.16 15.31
N GLY A 51 -15.90 13.29 15.88
CA GLY A 51 -16.60 13.32 17.16
C GLY A 51 -15.72 12.93 18.35
N VAL A 52 -14.40 13.16 18.30
CA VAL A 52 -13.46 12.83 19.36
C VAL A 52 -12.73 14.06 19.90
N ALA A 53 -12.20 13.96 21.11
CA ALA A 53 -11.32 15.02 21.63
C ALA A 53 -10.00 15.07 20.84
N LEU A 54 -9.46 16.27 20.64
CA LEU A 54 -8.17 16.48 19.98
C LEU A 54 -7.04 15.59 20.55
N GLN A 55 -6.97 15.48 21.88
CA GLN A 55 -6.01 14.64 22.58
C GLN A 55 -6.15 13.16 22.22
N THR A 56 -7.36 12.72 21.87
CA THR A 56 -7.60 11.34 21.41
C THR A 56 -6.87 11.04 20.11
N ILE A 57 -6.83 11.99 19.15
CA ILE A 57 -6.08 11.81 17.90
C ILE A 57 -4.57 11.67 18.19
N TYR A 58 -4.02 12.57 19.01
CA TYR A 58 -2.59 12.50 19.35
C TYR A 58 -2.22 11.19 20.07
N ASN A 59 -3.08 10.71 20.94
CA ASN A 59 -2.84 9.47 21.67
C ASN A 59 -3.05 8.21 20.79
N ALA A 60 -4.00 8.24 19.87
CA ALA A 60 -4.36 7.06 19.07
C ALA A 60 -3.53 6.92 17.79
N ILE A 61 -3.10 8.03 17.18
CA ILE A 61 -2.42 8.05 15.89
C ILE A 61 -1.18 8.95 15.91
N GLY A 62 -1.28 10.17 16.44
CA GLY A 62 -0.20 11.14 16.48
C GLY A 62 -0.45 12.40 15.65
N SER A 63 0.55 12.85 14.90
CA SER A 63 0.51 14.10 14.12
C SER A 63 -0.38 13.98 12.87
N LYS A 64 -0.69 15.11 12.22
CA LYS A 64 -1.42 15.15 10.94
C LYS A 64 -0.77 14.26 9.87
N ARG A 65 0.57 14.25 9.81
CA ARG A 65 1.34 13.34 8.95
C ARG A 65 1.08 11.86 9.29
N ALA A 66 1.06 11.51 10.58
CA ALA A 66 0.76 10.14 11.01
C ALA A 66 -0.68 9.75 10.65
N VAL A 67 -1.64 10.67 10.76
CA VAL A 67 -3.02 10.45 10.30
C VAL A 67 -3.06 10.18 8.79
N LEU A 68 -2.37 10.98 7.96
CA LEU A 68 -2.30 10.74 6.52
C LEU A 68 -1.66 9.38 6.19
N SER A 69 -0.62 9.00 6.93
CA SER A 69 0.01 7.68 6.81
C SER A 69 -0.98 6.55 7.12
N ARG A 70 -1.83 6.71 8.14
CA ARG A 70 -2.88 5.73 8.50
C ARG A 70 -3.99 5.67 7.46
N VAL A 71 -4.37 6.81 6.86
CA VAL A 71 -5.30 6.84 5.72
C VAL A 71 -4.78 5.97 4.57
N LEU A 72 -3.49 6.06 4.24
CA LEU A 72 -2.88 5.21 3.22
C LEU A 72 -2.91 3.72 3.60
N ASP A 73 -2.56 3.38 4.85
CA ASP A 73 -2.59 1.99 5.33
C ASP A 73 -4.01 1.40 5.23
N PHE A 74 -5.02 2.17 5.63
CA PHE A 74 -6.42 1.76 5.55
C PHE A 74 -6.89 1.58 4.10
N ALA A 75 -6.54 2.52 3.21
CA ALA A 75 -6.84 2.42 1.79
C ALA A 75 -6.18 1.18 1.15
N ALA A 76 -4.93 0.90 1.51
CA ALA A 76 -4.22 -0.27 1.00
C ALA A 76 -4.80 -1.59 1.54
N ALA A 77 -5.11 -1.68 2.82
CA ALA A 77 -5.69 -2.87 3.41
C ALA A 77 -7.11 -3.15 2.90
N GLY A 78 -7.93 -2.10 2.74
CA GLY A 78 -9.34 -2.20 2.45
C GLY A 78 -10.22 -2.32 3.71
N PRO A 79 -11.55 -2.10 3.58
CA PRO A 79 -12.45 -2.01 4.73
C PRO A 79 -12.59 -3.32 5.52
N ASP A 80 -12.47 -4.46 4.85
CA ASP A 80 -12.69 -5.79 5.43
C ASP A 80 -11.40 -6.59 5.57
N ALA A 81 -10.24 -5.92 5.63
CA ALA A 81 -8.95 -6.61 5.63
C ALA A 81 -8.77 -7.49 6.89
N PRO A 82 -8.62 -8.81 6.74
CA PRO A 82 -8.46 -9.72 7.88
C PRO A 82 -7.05 -9.64 8.49
N ALA A 83 -6.10 -9.01 7.79
CA ALA A 83 -4.71 -8.91 8.20
C ALA A 83 -4.00 -7.73 7.51
N PRO A 84 -2.87 -7.22 8.07
CA PRO A 84 -2.02 -6.26 7.37
C PRO A 84 -1.58 -6.77 5.99
N VAL A 85 -1.46 -5.85 5.02
CA VAL A 85 -1.11 -6.18 3.62
C VAL A 85 0.09 -7.13 3.48
N PRO A 86 1.23 -6.96 4.21
CA PRO A 86 2.36 -7.89 4.08
C PRO A 86 1.99 -9.33 4.46
N VAL A 87 1.20 -9.51 5.53
CA VAL A 87 0.76 -10.85 5.99
C VAL A 87 -0.20 -11.49 4.98
N PHE A 88 -1.14 -10.70 4.46
CA PHE A 88 -2.07 -11.13 3.43
C PHE A 88 -1.34 -11.55 2.15
N MET A 89 -0.41 -10.73 1.67
CA MET A 89 0.37 -11.02 0.47
C MET A 89 1.30 -12.21 0.66
N ALA A 90 1.92 -12.37 1.81
CA ALA A 90 2.76 -13.55 2.10
C ALA A 90 1.98 -14.87 2.00
N ARG A 91 0.73 -14.90 2.50
CA ARG A 91 -0.14 -16.08 2.37
C ARG A 91 -0.48 -16.39 0.91
N ARG A 92 -0.89 -15.40 0.14
CA ARG A 92 -1.22 -15.58 -1.29
C ARG A 92 0.00 -15.99 -2.12
N THR A 93 1.16 -15.41 -1.83
CA THR A 93 2.42 -15.74 -2.51
C THR A 93 2.85 -17.18 -2.21
N ALA A 94 2.53 -17.73 -1.04
CA ALA A 94 2.87 -19.13 -0.69
C ALA A 94 2.20 -20.16 -1.62
N GLU A 95 1.05 -19.83 -2.20
CA GLU A 95 0.28 -20.70 -3.11
C GLU A 95 0.75 -20.60 -4.59
N ILE A 96 1.67 -19.69 -4.90
CA ILE A 96 2.16 -19.47 -6.26
C ILE A 96 3.26 -20.51 -6.60
N HIS A 97 3.22 -21.07 -7.79
CA HIS A 97 4.14 -22.11 -8.23
C HIS A 97 5.04 -21.73 -9.40
N ASP A 98 4.72 -20.64 -10.12
CA ASP A 98 5.46 -20.18 -11.28
C ASP A 98 5.44 -18.65 -11.44
N ALA A 99 6.21 -18.15 -12.38
CA ALA A 99 6.35 -16.70 -12.66
C ALA A 99 5.03 -16.09 -13.20
N ALA A 100 4.26 -16.86 -13.97
CA ALA A 100 2.99 -16.38 -14.53
C ALA A 100 1.94 -16.21 -13.42
N GLY A 101 1.87 -17.16 -12.49
CA GLY A 101 1.01 -17.05 -11.30
C GLY A 101 1.39 -15.86 -10.42
N PHE A 102 2.70 -15.58 -10.29
CA PHE A 102 3.15 -14.40 -9.54
C PHE A 102 2.77 -13.09 -10.24
N ALA A 103 2.94 -13.00 -11.55
CA ALA A 103 2.49 -11.84 -12.33
C ALA A 103 0.97 -11.61 -12.19
N ARG A 104 0.18 -12.68 -12.27
CA ARG A 104 -1.29 -12.64 -12.11
C ARG A 104 -1.68 -12.18 -10.71
N LEU A 105 -1.07 -12.74 -9.66
CA LEU A 105 -1.32 -12.31 -8.29
C LEU A 105 -1.09 -10.81 -8.10
N LEU A 106 0.01 -10.28 -8.63
CA LEU A 106 0.33 -8.85 -8.54
C LEU A 106 -0.65 -8.01 -9.37
N ALA A 107 -1.04 -8.47 -10.55
CA ALA A 107 -2.01 -7.78 -11.40
C ALA A 107 -3.40 -7.68 -10.72
N ASP A 108 -3.87 -8.78 -10.14
CA ASP A 108 -5.11 -8.81 -9.35
C ASP A 108 -5.03 -7.85 -8.16
N TRP A 109 -3.91 -7.89 -7.43
CA TRP A 109 -3.67 -7.01 -6.31
C TRP A 109 -3.66 -5.53 -6.72
N PHE A 110 -2.95 -5.16 -7.78
CA PHE A 110 -2.90 -3.78 -8.23
C PHE A 110 -4.24 -3.27 -8.76
N ALA A 111 -4.97 -4.10 -9.49
CA ALA A 111 -6.32 -3.75 -9.95
C ALA A 111 -7.29 -3.54 -8.77
N GLU A 112 -7.14 -4.30 -7.68
CA GLU A 112 -7.96 -4.17 -6.48
C GLU A 112 -7.57 -2.95 -5.63
N VAL A 113 -6.27 -2.73 -5.40
CA VAL A 113 -5.81 -1.70 -4.45
C VAL A 113 -5.68 -0.31 -5.05
N ALA A 114 -5.32 -0.20 -6.34
CA ALA A 114 -5.02 1.08 -6.97
C ALA A 114 -6.20 2.09 -6.91
N PRO A 115 -7.47 1.71 -7.15
CA PRO A 115 -8.60 2.62 -7.01
C PRO A 115 -8.69 3.27 -5.63
N ARG A 116 -8.32 2.54 -4.58
CA ARG A 116 -8.38 3.03 -3.19
C ARG A 116 -7.19 3.90 -2.82
N VAL A 117 -5.99 3.54 -3.29
CA VAL A 117 -4.76 4.25 -2.88
C VAL A 117 -4.41 5.43 -3.78
N ALA A 118 -4.77 5.41 -5.06
CA ALA A 118 -4.42 6.48 -6.00
C ALA A 118 -4.90 7.88 -5.53
N PRO A 119 -6.13 8.07 -5.01
CA PRO A 119 -6.56 9.35 -4.46
C PRO A 119 -5.72 9.79 -3.26
N VAL A 120 -5.33 8.86 -2.39
CA VAL A 120 -4.47 9.17 -1.21
C VAL A 120 -3.08 9.58 -1.65
N PHE A 121 -2.51 8.88 -2.64
CA PHE A 121 -1.20 9.26 -3.21
C PHE A 121 -1.21 10.63 -3.86
N ARG A 122 -2.32 11.03 -4.48
CA ARG A 122 -2.48 12.39 -5.00
C ARG A 122 -2.37 13.42 -3.86
N VAL A 123 -3.09 13.21 -2.75
CA VAL A 123 -3.01 14.09 -1.57
C VAL A 123 -1.59 14.14 -0.99
N ILE A 124 -0.91 12.99 -0.87
CA ILE A 124 0.47 12.93 -0.38
C ILE A 124 1.41 13.74 -1.27
N ARG A 125 1.31 13.61 -2.59
CA ARG A 125 2.19 14.34 -3.54
C ARG A 125 1.91 15.84 -3.58
N GLU A 126 0.65 16.24 -3.56
CA GLU A 126 0.28 17.64 -3.46
C GLU A 126 0.83 18.28 -2.17
N ALA A 127 0.72 17.54 -1.05
CA ALA A 127 1.29 17.95 0.22
C ALA A 127 2.83 18.02 0.19
N ALA A 128 3.49 17.02 -0.39
CA ALA A 128 4.94 16.91 -0.48
C ALA A 128 5.60 18.05 -1.27
N ALA A 129 4.85 18.68 -2.17
CA ALA A 129 5.35 19.85 -2.92
C ALA A 129 5.56 21.10 -2.06
N VAL A 130 4.89 21.19 -0.89
CA VAL A 130 4.87 22.40 -0.05
C VAL A 130 5.15 22.13 1.43
N ASP A 131 5.17 20.86 1.86
CA ASP A 131 5.37 20.46 3.25
C ASP A 131 6.50 19.42 3.34
N PRO A 132 7.65 19.76 3.97
CA PRO A 132 8.78 18.86 4.11
C PRO A 132 8.45 17.55 4.86
N GLU A 133 7.52 17.56 5.83
CA GLU A 133 7.10 16.38 6.55
C GLU A 133 6.29 15.44 5.66
N ALA A 134 5.44 15.98 4.79
CA ALA A 134 4.72 15.20 3.81
C ALA A 134 5.66 14.63 2.73
N ALA A 135 6.67 15.41 2.30
CA ALA A 135 7.71 14.93 1.39
C ALA A 135 8.51 13.76 1.99
N GLU A 136 8.84 13.82 3.29
CA GLU A 136 9.49 12.73 3.99
C GLU A 136 8.58 11.50 4.10
N LEU A 137 7.29 11.68 4.36
CA LEU A 137 6.31 10.59 4.33
C LEU A 137 6.28 9.90 2.96
N ASP A 138 6.23 10.66 1.87
CA ASP A 138 6.22 10.11 0.51
C ASP A 138 7.47 9.27 0.24
N ARG A 139 8.67 9.78 0.57
CA ARG A 139 9.94 9.04 0.44
C ARG A 139 9.95 7.76 1.26
N GLN A 140 9.52 7.81 2.54
CA GLN A 140 9.47 6.64 3.42
C GLN A 140 8.52 5.58 2.90
N ARG A 141 7.35 5.98 2.39
CA ARG A 141 6.35 5.07 1.83
C ARG A 141 6.79 4.47 0.50
N ALA A 142 7.47 5.22 -0.35
CA ALA A 142 8.08 4.70 -1.58
C ALA A 142 9.15 3.65 -1.27
N ALA A 143 10.08 3.97 -0.36
CA ALA A 143 11.12 3.04 0.07
C ALA A 143 10.55 1.77 0.74
N GLN A 144 9.51 1.90 1.56
CA GLN A 144 8.85 0.75 2.19
C GLN A 144 8.22 -0.18 1.15
N ARG A 145 7.52 0.37 0.15
CA ARG A 145 6.93 -0.45 -0.92
C ARG A 145 8.01 -1.19 -1.72
N LEU A 146 9.08 -0.50 -2.07
CA LEU A 146 10.19 -1.13 -2.81
C LEU A 146 10.80 -2.29 -2.01
N ARG A 147 11.02 -2.12 -0.69
CA ARG A 147 11.48 -3.21 0.18
C ARG A 147 10.49 -4.37 0.22
N ASN A 148 9.20 -4.11 0.36
CA ASN A 148 8.18 -5.16 0.39
C ASN A 148 8.17 -5.98 -0.91
N TYR A 149 8.36 -5.32 -2.07
CA TYR A 149 8.47 -6.04 -3.35
C TYR A 149 9.77 -6.85 -3.44
N ALA A 150 10.90 -6.29 -2.98
CA ALA A 150 12.16 -7.03 -2.95
C ALA A 150 12.08 -8.28 -2.06
N GLU A 151 11.44 -8.20 -0.89
CA GLU A 151 11.18 -9.34 0.00
C GLU A 151 10.28 -10.39 -0.68
N GLY A 152 9.22 -9.96 -1.36
CA GLY A 152 8.35 -10.85 -2.13
C GLY A 152 9.09 -11.55 -3.26
N VAL A 153 9.87 -10.82 -4.06
CA VAL A 153 10.72 -11.38 -5.12
C VAL A 153 11.73 -12.37 -4.55
N ALA A 154 12.45 -12.01 -3.48
CA ALA A 154 13.41 -12.90 -2.85
C ALA A 154 12.76 -14.20 -2.33
N ALA A 155 11.54 -14.11 -1.80
CA ALA A 155 10.77 -15.30 -1.39
C ALA A 155 10.43 -16.21 -2.58
N MET A 156 10.07 -15.64 -3.73
CA MET A 156 9.81 -16.40 -4.96
C MET A 156 11.10 -17.02 -5.52
N GLN A 157 12.20 -16.29 -5.52
CA GLN A 157 13.51 -16.77 -6.00
C GLN A 157 14.06 -17.94 -5.17
N ARG A 158 13.86 -17.92 -3.83
CA ARG A 158 14.21 -19.08 -2.99
C ARG A 158 13.46 -20.37 -3.36
N ARG A 159 12.33 -20.25 -4.06
CA ARG A 159 11.52 -21.37 -4.57
C ARG A 159 11.82 -21.70 -6.04
N GLY A 160 12.86 -21.09 -6.62
CA GLY A 160 13.25 -21.29 -8.03
C GLY A 160 12.40 -20.50 -9.04
N ILE A 161 11.49 -19.62 -8.57
CA ILE A 161 10.63 -18.82 -9.45
C ILE A 161 11.35 -17.49 -9.77
N ALA A 162 11.39 -17.12 -11.06
CA ALA A 162 12.13 -15.96 -11.55
C ALA A 162 13.62 -15.96 -11.13
N ALA A 163 14.22 -17.14 -10.99
CA ALA A 163 15.64 -17.30 -10.69
C ALA A 163 16.51 -16.76 -11.83
N GLY A 164 17.70 -16.30 -11.46
CA GLY A 164 18.67 -15.81 -12.44
C GLY A 164 18.57 -14.33 -12.78
N LYS A 165 17.64 -13.57 -12.19
CA LYS A 165 17.54 -12.12 -12.32
C LYS A 165 17.89 -11.42 -11.01
N ALA A 166 18.35 -10.17 -11.09
CA ALA A 166 18.62 -9.37 -9.90
C ALA A 166 17.30 -9.04 -9.17
N THR A 167 17.29 -9.23 -7.85
CA THR A 167 16.09 -8.99 -7.00
C THR A 167 15.64 -7.55 -7.04
N ASP A 168 16.57 -6.62 -7.04
CA ASP A 168 16.33 -5.18 -7.09
C ASP A 168 15.75 -4.73 -8.44
N GLU A 169 16.21 -5.29 -9.56
CA GLU A 169 15.62 -5.03 -10.89
C GLU A 169 14.16 -5.48 -10.96
N LEU A 170 13.88 -6.70 -10.49
CA LEU A 170 12.51 -7.21 -10.45
C LEU A 170 11.62 -6.40 -9.52
N ALA A 171 12.13 -6.02 -8.34
CA ALA A 171 11.40 -5.18 -7.39
C ALA A 171 11.12 -3.79 -7.96
N ALA A 172 12.09 -3.19 -8.66
CA ALA A 172 11.93 -1.89 -9.32
C ALA A 172 10.89 -1.96 -10.46
N ALA A 173 10.87 -3.03 -11.23
CA ALA A 173 9.87 -3.25 -12.28
C ALA A 173 8.46 -3.38 -11.68
N ILE A 174 8.29 -4.19 -10.64
CA ILE A 174 7.01 -4.33 -9.92
C ILE A 174 6.58 -2.97 -9.37
N TRP A 175 7.50 -2.23 -8.74
CA TRP A 175 7.24 -0.92 -8.17
C TRP A 175 6.78 0.09 -9.23
N SER A 176 7.43 0.11 -10.40
CA SER A 176 7.12 1.04 -11.49
C SER A 176 5.77 0.70 -12.16
N ILE A 177 5.54 -0.58 -12.48
CA ILE A 177 4.31 -1.04 -13.14
C ILE A 177 3.11 -0.87 -12.22
N GLY A 178 3.26 -1.23 -10.94
CA GLY A 178 2.21 -1.14 -9.92
C GLY A 178 2.12 0.22 -9.22
N TYR A 179 2.80 1.26 -9.73
CA TYR A 179 2.75 2.58 -9.10
C TYR A 179 1.34 3.20 -9.25
N PRO A 180 0.77 3.79 -8.18
CA PRO A 180 -0.59 4.34 -8.24
C PRO A 180 -0.82 5.38 -9.33
N GLU A 181 0.25 6.07 -9.76
CA GLU A 181 0.20 7.02 -10.87
C GLU A 181 -0.04 6.33 -12.21
N THR A 182 0.52 5.14 -12.41
CA THR A 182 0.28 4.34 -13.62
C THR A 182 -1.21 4.01 -13.76
N TYR A 183 -1.86 3.64 -12.64
CA TYR A 183 -3.33 3.47 -12.63
C TYR A 183 -4.05 4.77 -12.97
N ARG A 184 -3.65 5.90 -12.36
CA ARG A 184 -4.26 7.21 -12.63
C ARG A 184 -4.18 7.58 -14.11
N MET A 185 -2.99 7.45 -14.69
CA MET A 185 -2.78 7.78 -16.12
C MET A 185 -3.59 6.88 -17.04
N LEU A 186 -3.60 5.58 -16.81
CA LEU A 186 -4.24 4.64 -17.73
C LEU A 186 -5.75 4.57 -17.53
N VAL A 187 -6.22 4.51 -16.29
CA VAL A 187 -7.65 4.31 -16.00
C VAL A 187 -8.38 5.65 -15.90
N ILE A 188 -7.85 6.60 -15.14
CA ILE A 188 -8.55 7.86 -14.89
C ILE A 188 -8.44 8.80 -16.11
N GLU A 189 -7.23 8.98 -16.66
CA GLU A 189 -7.01 9.94 -17.75
C GLU A 189 -7.30 9.34 -19.14
N GLN A 190 -6.86 8.09 -19.38
CA GLN A 190 -7.05 7.44 -20.69
C GLN A 190 -8.36 6.64 -20.77
N GLY A 191 -9.12 6.54 -19.68
CA GLY A 191 -10.42 5.87 -19.66
C GLY A 191 -10.36 4.35 -19.85
N TRP A 192 -9.24 3.70 -19.48
CA TRP A 192 -9.17 2.24 -19.55
C TRP A 192 -10.12 1.61 -18.55
N SER A 193 -10.71 0.46 -18.92
CA SER A 193 -11.40 -0.36 -17.94
C SER A 193 -10.43 -0.98 -16.94
N ALA A 194 -10.93 -1.30 -15.73
CA ALA A 194 -10.15 -1.98 -14.72
C ALA A 194 -9.58 -3.32 -15.21
N GLU A 195 -10.34 -4.05 -16.03
CA GLU A 195 -9.90 -5.31 -16.62
C GLU A 195 -8.77 -5.11 -17.64
N ARG A 196 -8.85 -4.06 -18.48
CA ARG A 196 -7.77 -3.72 -19.42
C ARG A 196 -6.49 -3.35 -18.66
N TYR A 197 -6.60 -2.57 -17.59
CA TYR A 197 -5.47 -2.23 -16.73
C TYR A 197 -4.86 -3.49 -16.10
N ARG A 198 -5.68 -4.35 -15.51
CA ARG A 198 -5.26 -5.62 -14.93
C ARG A 198 -4.48 -6.49 -15.94
N SER A 199 -5.06 -6.70 -17.13
CA SER A 199 -4.45 -7.51 -18.19
C SER A 199 -3.12 -6.91 -18.68
N TRP A 200 -3.03 -5.60 -18.79
CA TRP A 200 -1.80 -4.91 -19.15
C TRP A 200 -0.72 -5.09 -18.07
N VAL A 201 -1.08 -4.97 -16.79
CA VAL A 201 -0.15 -5.21 -15.67
C VAL A 201 0.35 -6.66 -15.70
N GLU A 202 -0.55 -7.64 -15.86
CA GLU A 202 -0.19 -9.06 -15.93
C GLU A 202 0.79 -9.34 -17.08
N ALA A 203 0.50 -8.83 -18.27
CA ALA A 203 1.37 -8.99 -19.45
C ALA A 203 2.74 -8.33 -19.25
N SER A 204 2.77 -7.10 -18.71
CA SER A 204 4.00 -6.37 -18.44
C SER A 204 4.89 -7.10 -17.43
N LEU A 205 4.34 -7.54 -16.31
CA LEU A 205 5.07 -8.30 -15.28
C LEU A 205 5.53 -9.67 -15.82
N SER A 206 4.69 -10.36 -16.58
CA SER A 206 5.06 -11.63 -17.22
C SER A 206 6.25 -11.45 -18.15
N ALA A 207 6.26 -10.42 -18.97
CA ALA A 207 7.40 -10.10 -19.83
C ALA A 207 8.68 -9.85 -19.03
N VAL A 208 8.58 -9.10 -17.92
CA VAL A 208 9.72 -8.84 -17.01
C VAL A 208 10.23 -10.13 -16.37
N PHE A 209 9.34 -10.99 -15.86
CA PHE A 209 9.75 -12.21 -15.16
C PHE A 209 10.29 -13.29 -16.08
N LEU A 210 9.78 -13.39 -17.32
CA LEU A 210 10.12 -14.43 -18.29
C LEU A 210 11.23 -14.02 -19.26
N ALA A 211 11.53 -12.71 -19.41
CA ALA A 211 12.62 -12.27 -20.29
C ALA A 211 13.94 -12.97 -19.92
N ALA A 212 14.65 -13.53 -20.90
CA ALA A 212 15.98 -14.05 -20.69
C ALA A 212 16.92 -12.94 -20.18
N ARG A 213 17.94 -13.30 -19.37
CA ARG A 213 19.04 -12.36 -19.10
C ARG A 213 19.58 -11.84 -20.45
N PRO A 214 19.84 -10.54 -20.60
CA PRO A 214 20.72 -10.12 -21.67
C PRO A 214 22.04 -10.91 -21.52
N GLU A 215 22.43 -11.67 -22.54
CA GLU A 215 23.77 -12.26 -22.56
C GLU A 215 24.75 -11.12 -22.29
N GLU A 216 25.62 -11.30 -21.31
CA GLU A 216 26.77 -10.40 -21.14
C GLU A 216 27.44 -10.30 -22.51
N VAL A 217 27.36 -9.13 -23.11
CA VAL A 217 28.09 -8.83 -24.34
C VAL A 217 29.56 -9.08 -24.01
N ARG A 218 30.07 -10.26 -24.35
CA ARG A 218 31.50 -10.53 -24.31
C ARG A 218 32.10 -9.56 -25.29
N HIS A 219 32.72 -8.51 -24.80
CA HIS A 219 33.64 -7.73 -25.62
C HIS A 219 34.75 -8.70 -26.03
N PRO A 220 34.94 -8.96 -27.32
CA PRO A 220 36.15 -9.66 -27.77
C PRO A 220 37.36 -8.75 -27.48
N GLU A 221 38.35 -9.30 -26.78
CA GLU A 221 39.67 -8.68 -26.61
C GLU A 221 40.34 -8.47 -27.97
#